data_ed87c1973c74eb21a7d74d3f3d580da9
#
_entry.id   ed87c1973c74eb21a7d74d3f3d580da9
#
_cell.length_a   1.000
_cell.length_b   1.000
_cell.length_c   1.000
_cell.angle_alpha   90.00
_cell.angle_beta   90.00
_cell.angle_gamma   90.00
#
_symmetry.space_group_name_H-M   'P 1'
#
loop_
_entity.id
_entity.type
_entity.pdbx_description
1 polymer ?
#
loop_
_entity_poly.entity_id
_entity_poly.type
_entity_poly.pdbx_seq_one_letter_code
_entity_poly.pdbx_strand_id
1 'polypeptide(L)'
;MIGLMDNSKLIDCITFFDNTTMFDLRFNILKNHVDLFVICESEYDHRNNKKKLNFETKFLNEKKVKYFVLNKPFPNETEIWKNQAIQREYLLENLKTIANKEDYIFFSDPDEIPNPQLLINFEIKKKFG
;
A
#
# COMPACT_ATOMS: atom_id res chain seq x y z
N MET A 1 26.52 4.39 -13.56
CA MET A 1 25.88 3.90 -12.34
C MET A 1 24.39 3.89 -12.53
N ILE A 2 23.82 2.71 -12.51
CA ILE A 2 22.39 2.51 -12.79
C ILE A 2 21.52 3.23 -11.77
N GLY A 3 21.86 3.15 -10.48
CA GLY A 3 21.07 3.77 -9.43
C GLY A 3 20.93 5.29 -9.56
N LEU A 4 21.94 5.94 -10.11
CA LEU A 4 21.88 7.39 -10.32
C LEU A 4 21.09 7.77 -11.57
N MET A 5 21.00 6.86 -12.52
CA MET A 5 20.29 7.08 -13.77
C MET A 5 18.83 6.64 -13.71
N ASP A 6 18.49 5.90 -12.67
CA ASP A 6 17.17 5.31 -12.54
C ASP A 6 16.35 6.11 -11.55
N ASN A 7 15.29 6.73 -12.05
CA ASN A 7 14.35 7.49 -11.23
C ASN A 7 13.16 6.65 -10.75
N SER A 8 13.24 5.33 -10.94
CA SER A 8 12.19 4.42 -10.48
C SER A 8 12.09 4.42 -8.97
N LYS A 9 10.86 4.39 -8.48
CA LYS A 9 10.58 4.30 -7.05
C LYS A 9 10.14 2.89 -6.69
N LEU A 10 10.40 2.50 -5.46
CA LEU A 10 9.82 1.31 -4.88
C LEU A 10 8.63 1.75 -4.02
N ILE A 11 7.45 1.31 -4.40
CA ILE A 11 6.20 1.72 -3.77
C ILE A 11 5.59 0.52 -3.05
N ASP A 12 5.36 0.68 -1.75
CA ASP A 12 4.74 -0.35 -0.91
C ASP A 12 3.25 -0.03 -0.78
N CYS A 13 2.39 -0.93 -1.24
CA CYS A 13 0.94 -0.74 -1.27
C CYS A 13 0.26 -1.73 -0.36
N ILE A 14 -0.60 -1.24 0.51
CA ILE A 14 -1.40 -2.09 1.39
C ILE A 14 -2.84 -1.61 1.46
N THR A 15 -3.77 -2.56 1.64
CA THR A 15 -5.11 -2.26 2.09
C THR A 15 -5.12 -2.37 3.61
N PHE A 16 -5.71 -1.38 4.26
CA PHE A 16 -5.66 -1.24 5.71
C PHE A 16 -7.05 -1.41 6.31
N PHE A 17 -7.14 -2.11 7.43
CA PHE A 17 -8.38 -2.29 8.16
C PHE A 17 -8.27 -1.76 9.59
N ASP A 18 -7.50 -2.43 10.44
CA ASP A 18 -7.30 -2.01 11.83
C ASP A 18 -5.91 -2.33 12.38
N ASN A 19 -5.00 -2.74 11.52
CA ASN A 19 -3.68 -3.25 11.91
C ASN A 19 -2.69 -2.13 12.20
N THR A 20 -3.02 -1.24 13.15
CA THR A 20 -2.17 -0.08 13.45
C THR A 20 -0.78 -0.48 13.90
N THR A 21 -0.67 -1.47 14.80
CA THR A 21 0.62 -1.97 15.28
C THR A 21 1.44 -2.58 14.14
N MET A 22 0.78 -3.32 13.26
CA MET A 22 1.47 -3.95 12.12
C MET A 22 1.96 -2.90 11.14
N PHE A 23 1.18 -1.84 10.89
CA PHE A 23 1.65 -0.79 10.00
C PHE A 23 2.81 -0.02 10.63
N ASP A 24 2.75 0.25 11.92
CA ASP A 24 3.83 0.91 12.64
C ASP A 24 5.14 0.11 12.49
N LEU A 25 5.07 -1.20 12.68
CA LEU A 25 6.20 -2.10 12.51
C LEU A 25 6.69 -2.10 11.05
N ARG A 26 5.76 -2.24 10.11
CA ARG A 26 6.07 -2.24 8.68
C ARG A 26 6.78 -0.94 8.26
N PHE A 27 6.25 0.19 8.67
CA PHE A 27 6.83 1.48 8.35
C PHE A 27 8.25 1.58 8.89
N ASN A 28 8.47 1.21 10.13
CA ASN A 28 9.79 1.30 10.75
C ASN A 28 10.80 0.35 10.12
N ILE A 29 10.37 -0.81 9.67
CA ILE A 29 11.26 -1.76 9.00
C ILE A 29 11.61 -1.30 7.59
N LEU A 30 10.63 -0.76 6.86
CA LEU A 30 10.78 -0.51 5.42
C LEU A 30 11.10 0.92 5.04
N LYS A 31 10.98 1.88 5.95
CA LYS A 31 11.07 3.32 5.60
C LYS A 31 12.37 3.73 4.92
N ASN A 32 13.45 3.02 5.17
CA ASN A 32 14.74 3.32 4.56
C ASN A 32 14.96 2.59 3.22
N HIS A 33 14.02 1.72 2.84
CA HIS A 33 14.13 0.90 1.64
C HIS A 33 13.04 1.19 0.62
N VAL A 34 11.97 1.83 1.04
CA VAL A 34 10.79 2.12 0.24
C VAL A 34 10.70 3.63 0.04
N ASP A 35 10.39 4.04 -1.17
CA ASP A 35 10.26 5.47 -1.50
C ASP A 35 8.90 6.03 -1.13
N LEU A 36 7.87 5.18 -1.17
CA LEU A 36 6.50 5.61 -0.93
C LEU A 36 5.67 4.47 -0.38
N PHE A 37 4.89 4.77 0.65
CA PHE A 37 3.87 3.87 1.19
C PHE A 37 2.50 4.38 0.73
N VAL A 38 1.72 3.51 0.10
CA VAL A 38 0.36 3.85 -0.35
C VAL A 38 -0.61 2.97 0.39
N ILE A 39 -1.50 3.61 1.15
CA ILE A 39 -2.43 2.92 2.03
C ILE A 39 -3.86 3.25 1.59
N CYS A 40 -4.69 2.24 1.47
CA CYS A 40 -6.11 2.41 1.21
C CYS A 40 -6.91 1.82 2.36
N GLU A 41 -7.73 2.64 2.99
CA GLU A 41 -8.68 2.20 4.01
C GLU A 41 -10.09 2.46 3.53
N SER A 42 -11.02 1.55 3.86
CA SER A 42 -12.43 1.71 3.56
C SER A 42 -13.20 2.16 4.80
N GLU A 43 -14.22 2.98 4.60
CA GLU A 43 -15.18 3.34 5.67
C GLU A 43 -16.15 2.20 5.97
N TYR A 44 -16.06 1.10 5.24
CA TYR A 44 -16.88 -0.09 5.44
C TYR A 44 -15.97 -1.31 5.55
N ASP A 45 -16.33 -2.24 6.44
CA ASP A 45 -15.62 -3.51 6.49
C ASP A 45 -16.04 -4.37 5.28
N HIS A 46 -15.40 -5.50 5.11
CA HIS A 46 -15.68 -6.33 3.92
C HIS A 46 -17.02 -7.05 4.00
N ARG A 47 -17.74 -6.93 5.11
CA ARG A 47 -19.13 -7.37 5.25
C ARG A 47 -20.11 -6.21 5.05
N ASN A 48 -19.59 -5.07 4.62
CA ASN A 48 -20.35 -3.85 4.32
C ASN A 48 -20.96 -3.18 5.55
N ASN A 49 -20.39 -3.38 6.72
CA ASN A 49 -20.77 -2.66 7.93
C ASN A 49 -19.92 -1.41 8.03
N LYS A 50 -20.56 -0.29 8.34
CA LYS A 50 -19.82 0.96 8.49
C LYS A 50 -18.86 0.87 9.67
N LYS A 51 -17.64 1.36 9.48
CA LYS A 51 -16.63 1.40 10.50
C LYS A 51 -15.96 2.77 10.53
N LYS A 52 -15.34 3.11 11.64
CA LYS A 52 -14.50 4.29 11.70
C LYS A 52 -13.15 4.02 11.04
N LEU A 53 -12.49 5.08 10.61
CA LEU A 53 -11.14 4.97 10.08
C LEU A 53 -10.14 4.78 11.22
N ASN A 54 -9.25 3.82 11.05
CA ASN A 54 -8.32 3.41 12.09
C ASN A 54 -6.87 3.82 11.82
N PHE A 55 -6.58 4.30 10.63
CA PHE A 55 -5.21 4.68 10.29
C PHE A 55 -4.76 5.85 11.17
N GLU A 56 -3.55 5.74 11.73
CA GLU A 56 -3.08 6.75 12.69
C GLU A 56 -2.71 8.05 12.00
N THR A 57 -3.20 9.15 12.55
CA THR A 57 -2.99 10.48 11.98
C THR A 57 -1.52 10.90 11.98
N LYS A 58 -0.70 10.33 12.86
CA LYS A 58 0.73 10.65 12.88
C LYS A 58 1.43 10.35 11.56
N PHE A 59 0.93 9.34 10.81
CA PHE A 59 1.52 8.99 9.52
C PHE A 59 1.09 9.90 8.38
N LEU A 60 0.02 10.68 8.57
CA LEU A 60 -0.45 11.58 7.52
C LEU A 60 0.52 12.73 7.25
N ASN A 61 1.41 13.01 8.19
CA ASN A 61 2.43 14.04 8.05
C ASN A 61 3.75 13.52 7.48
N GLU A 62 3.84 12.20 7.25
CA GLU A 62 5.04 11.61 6.68
C GLU A 62 5.06 11.81 5.17
N LYS A 63 6.16 12.33 4.65
CA LYS A 63 6.29 12.59 3.20
C LYS A 63 6.16 11.34 2.37
N LYS A 64 6.57 10.19 2.94
CA LYS A 64 6.55 8.91 2.24
C LYS A 64 5.20 8.21 2.30
N VAL A 65 4.18 8.79 2.93
CA VAL A 65 2.89 8.13 3.12
C VAL A 65 1.81 8.84 2.31
N LYS A 66 1.08 8.06 1.50
CA LYS A 66 -0.12 8.50 0.80
C LYS A 66 -1.28 7.62 1.26
N TYR A 67 -2.34 8.27 1.70
CA TYR A 67 -3.48 7.61 2.31
C TYR A 67 -4.74 7.93 1.52
N PHE A 68 -5.42 6.88 1.06
CA PHE A 68 -6.66 7.01 0.31
C PHE A 68 -7.80 6.34 1.07
N VAL A 69 -8.95 6.96 1.06
CA VAL A 69 -10.15 6.45 1.73
C VAL A 69 -11.19 6.07 0.70
N LEU A 70 -11.60 4.82 0.74
CA LEU A 70 -12.76 4.35 -0.02
C LEU A 70 -14.00 4.63 0.82
N ASN A 71 -14.76 5.68 0.44
CA ASN A 71 -15.87 6.16 1.23
C ASN A 71 -17.24 5.70 0.74
N LYS A 72 -17.28 4.73 -0.18
CA LYS A 72 -18.51 4.16 -0.71
C LYS A 72 -18.74 2.77 -0.14
N PRO A 73 -19.99 2.39 0.14
CA PRO A 73 -20.27 1.02 0.54
C PRO A 73 -19.95 0.04 -0.60
N PHE A 74 -19.61 -1.18 -0.22
CA PHE A 74 -19.44 -2.25 -1.19
C PHE A 74 -20.81 -2.64 -1.75
N PRO A 75 -20.84 -3.29 -2.94
CA PRO A 75 -22.12 -3.76 -3.49
C PRO A 75 -22.83 -4.71 -2.52
N ASN A 76 -24.15 -4.62 -2.49
CA ASN A 76 -24.94 -5.49 -1.64
C ASN A 76 -24.78 -6.96 -2.05
N GLU A 77 -24.87 -7.84 -1.06
CA GLU A 77 -24.80 -9.29 -1.26
C GLU A 77 -23.52 -9.78 -1.91
N THR A 78 -22.48 -8.94 -1.86
CA THR A 78 -21.17 -9.30 -2.41
C THR A 78 -20.40 -10.11 -1.37
N GLU A 79 -19.67 -11.11 -1.83
CA GLU A 79 -18.83 -11.91 -0.96
C GLU A 79 -17.61 -11.11 -0.45
N ILE A 80 -17.12 -11.49 0.72
CA ILE A 80 -16.02 -10.78 1.39
C ILE A 80 -14.81 -10.65 0.46
N TRP A 81 -14.44 -11.71 -0.23
CA TRP A 81 -13.28 -11.71 -1.11
C TRP A 81 -13.44 -10.76 -2.30
N LYS A 82 -14.67 -10.56 -2.77
CA LYS A 82 -14.94 -9.60 -3.85
C LYS A 82 -14.77 -8.17 -3.33
N ASN A 83 -15.19 -7.91 -2.09
CA ASN A 83 -15.05 -6.60 -1.48
C ASN A 83 -13.58 -6.28 -1.22
N GLN A 84 -12.78 -7.28 -0.84
CA GLN A 84 -11.33 -7.12 -0.74
C GLN A 84 -10.73 -6.74 -2.09
N ALA A 85 -11.17 -7.38 -3.17
CA ALA A 85 -10.70 -7.06 -4.51
C ALA A 85 -11.09 -5.65 -4.93
N ILE A 86 -12.29 -5.20 -4.59
CA ILE A 86 -12.75 -3.83 -4.89
C ILE A 86 -11.87 -2.81 -4.18
N GLN A 87 -11.55 -3.04 -2.91
CA GLN A 87 -10.67 -2.14 -2.17
C GLN A 87 -9.27 -2.09 -2.79
N ARG A 88 -8.75 -3.23 -3.20
CA ARG A 88 -7.45 -3.32 -3.88
C ARG A 88 -7.46 -2.54 -5.19
N GLU A 89 -8.51 -2.71 -5.99
CA GLU A 89 -8.63 -2.00 -7.26
C GLU A 89 -8.74 -0.50 -7.07
N TYR A 90 -9.44 -0.06 -6.04
CA TYR A 90 -9.52 1.35 -5.71
C TYR A 90 -8.14 1.91 -5.38
N LEU A 91 -7.34 1.18 -4.61
CA LEU A 91 -5.96 1.58 -4.33
C LEU A 91 -5.16 1.69 -5.62
N LEU A 92 -5.25 0.69 -6.49
CA LEU A 92 -4.50 0.67 -7.75
C LEU A 92 -4.92 1.80 -8.69
N GLU A 93 -6.20 2.15 -8.74
CA GLU A 93 -6.68 3.28 -9.52
C GLU A 93 -6.09 4.61 -9.03
N ASN A 94 -6.05 4.80 -7.71
CA ASN A 94 -5.44 5.99 -7.14
C ASN A 94 -3.93 5.99 -7.32
N LEU A 95 -3.31 4.82 -7.30
CA LEU A 95 -1.88 4.70 -7.52
C LEU A 95 -1.46 5.22 -8.90
N LYS A 96 -2.30 5.05 -9.91
CA LYS A 96 -2.03 5.54 -11.27
C LYS A 96 -1.80 7.04 -11.32
N THR A 97 -2.32 7.79 -10.35
CA THR A 97 -2.15 9.24 -10.31
C THR A 97 -0.81 9.67 -9.74
N ILE A 98 -0.09 8.78 -9.07
CA ILE A 98 1.15 9.12 -8.37
C ILE A 98 2.34 8.26 -8.81
N ALA A 99 2.11 7.10 -9.40
CA ALA A 99 3.17 6.21 -9.84
C ALA A 99 3.49 6.42 -11.31
N ASN A 100 4.76 6.23 -11.66
CA ASN A 100 5.22 6.20 -13.04
C ASN A 100 5.30 4.76 -13.50
N LYS A 101 5.20 4.53 -14.80
CA LYS A 101 5.27 3.17 -15.35
C LYS A 101 6.60 2.47 -15.08
N GLU A 102 7.63 3.23 -14.74
CA GLU A 102 8.95 2.69 -14.40
C GLU A 102 9.04 2.27 -12.93
N ASP A 103 8.05 2.62 -12.10
CA ASP A 103 8.10 2.33 -10.68
C ASP A 103 7.85 0.87 -10.40
N TYR A 104 8.43 0.38 -9.31
CA TYR A 104 8.20 -0.97 -8.83
C TYR A 104 7.13 -0.92 -7.73
N ILE A 105 6.11 -1.76 -7.86
CA ILE A 105 5.01 -1.80 -6.92
C ILE A 105 5.06 -3.13 -6.18
N PHE A 106 5.06 -3.04 -4.86
CA PHE A 106 4.99 -4.20 -3.99
C PHE A 106 3.64 -4.16 -3.28
N PHE A 107 2.82 -5.15 -3.50
CA PHE A 107 1.49 -5.23 -2.90
C PHE A 107 1.40 -6.45 -2.01
N SER A 108 1.02 -6.24 -0.75
CA SER A 108 0.84 -7.35 0.19
C SER A 108 -0.19 -6.98 1.26
N ASP A 109 -0.57 -7.96 2.05
CA ASP A 109 -1.39 -7.70 3.23
C ASP A 109 -0.54 -7.01 4.29
N PRO A 110 -1.15 -6.22 5.21
CA PRO A 110 -0.39 -5.46 6.20
C PRO A 110 0.54 -6.29 7.07
N ASP A 111 0.17 -7.52 7.37
CA ASP A 111 0.98 -8.43 8.20
C ASP A 111 2.06 -9.18 7.44
N GLU A 112 2.11 -9.01 6.13
CA GLU A 112 3.13 -9.62 5.28
C GLU A 112 4.26 -8.63 5.02
N ILE A 113 5.16 -8.48 5.98
CA ILE A 113 6.27 -7.51 5.89
C ILE A 113 7.43 -8.18 5.18
N PRO A 114 7.85 -7.67 4.01
CA PRO A 114 8.98 -8.26 3.30
C PRO A 114 10.30 -7.99 4.03
N ASN A 115 11.24 -8.90 3.83
CA ASN A 115 12.60 -8.68 4.30
C ASN A 115 13.22 -7.58 3.42
N PRO A 116 13.76 -6.51 4.00
CA PRO A 116 14.36 -5.42 3.22
C PRO A 116 15.44 -5.88 2.26
N GLN A 117 16.22 -6.89 2.63
CA GLN A 117 17.26 -7.42 1.75
C GLN A 117 16.66 -8.05 0.50
N LEU A 118 15.50 -8.70 0.62
CA LEU A 118 14.82 -9.29 -0.53
C LEU A 118 14.26 -8.20 -1.45
N LEU A 119 13.83 -7.07 -0.92
CA LEU A 119 13.37 -5.95 -1.73
C LEU A 119 14.50 -5.38 -2.58
N ILE A 120 15.68 -5.25 -2.01
CA ILE A 120 16.85 -4.77 -2.74
C ILE A 120 17.17 -5.76 -3.88
N ASN A 121 17.18 -7.04 -3.59
CA ASN A 121 17.46 -8.06 -4.59
C ASN A 121 16.39 -8.10 -5.69
N PHE A 122 15.13 -7.92 -5.32
CA PHE A 122 14.02 -7.87 -6.28
C PHE A 122 14.17 -6.68 -7.22
N GLU A 123 14.50 -5.52 -6.69
CA GLU A 123 14.70 -4.32 -7.49
C GLU A 123 15.80 -4.52 -8.52
N ILE A 124 16.94 -5.07 -8.10
CA ILE A 124 18.06 -5.34 -9.01
C ILE A 124 17.62 -6.30 -10.11
N LYS A 125 16.91 -7.36 -9.77
CA LYS A 125 16.41 -8.32 -10.76
C LYS A 125 15.51 -7.67 -11.79
N LYS A 126 14.60 -6.80 -11.35
CA LYS A 126 13.69 -6.11 -12.27
C LYS A 126 14.40 -5.19 -13.22
N LYS A 127 15.46 -4.55 -12.78
CA LYS A 127 16.23 -3.65 -13.64
C LYS A 127 17.04 -4.40 -14.69
N PHE A 128 17.53 -5.58 -14.38
CA PHE A 128 18.41 -6.33 -15.26
C PHE A 128 17.73 -7.54 -15.92
N GLY A 129 16.57 -7.89 -15.46
CA GLY A 129 15.86 -9.03 -15.99
C GLY A 129 14.58 -8.64 -16.67
#